data_b247a16b39dead3b84565f04a76e3e2c
#
_entry.id   b247a16b39dead3b84565f04a76e3e2c
#
_cell.length_a   1.000
_cell.length_b   1.000
_cell.length_c   1.000
_cell.angle_alpha   90.00
_cell.angle_beta   90.00
_cell.angle_gamma   90.00
#
_symmetry.space_group_name_H-M   'P 1'
#
loop_
_entity.id
_entity.type
_entity.pdbx_description
1 polymer ?
#
loop_
_entity_poly.entity_id
_entity_poly.type
_entity_poly.pdbx_seq_one_letter_code
_entity_poly.pdbx_strand_id
1 'polypeptide(L)'
;MSTISAAIGRILLAVIFILSGAGKLMNPAVYETMITGAGMPAGLAIPAGAFEVLAGLALAFGLMTRLAAVLLVAFVALATVLFHNRLTDPVQQAQALKNLAIMGGLLLVFAHSQMRWSWDTMRRDRRSERERLEAESRVRDAELRAARAEGKIEGARSVPSGQGVHLTDVDRDDLPEVRR
;
A
#
# COMPACT_ATOMS: atom_id res chain seq x y z
N MET A 1 -14.56 7.66 9.74
CA MET A 1 -13.90 8.26 10.93
C MET A 1 -12.68 7.47 11.42
N SER A 2 -12.60 6.18 11.22
CA SER A 2 -11.47 5.33 11.70
C SER A 2 -10.10 5.60 11.05
N THR A 3 -10.06 6.04 9.79
CA THR A 3 -8.80 6.23 9.04
C THR A 3 -8.00 7.43 9.53
N ILE A 4 -8.67 8.53 9.89
CA ILE A 4 -8.03 9.76 10.39
C ILE A 4 -7.44 9.51 11.78
N SER A 5 -8.20 8.90 12.68
CA SER A 5 -7.72 8.57 14.04
C SER A 5 -6.51 7.64 14.01
N ALA A 6 -6.53 6.64 13.11
CA ALA A 6 -5.39 5.74 12.94
C ALA A 6 -4.16 6.47 12.36
N ALA A 7 -4.34 7.43 11.46
CA ALA A 7 -3.25 8.24 10.93
C ALA A 7 -2.64 9.15 12.01
N ILE A 8 -3.48 9.82 12.81
CA ILE A 8 -3.02 10.66 13.93
C ILE A 8 -2.25 9.81 14.94
N GLY A 9 -2.79 8.66 15.35
CA GLY A 9 -2.12 7.77 16.31
C GLY A 9 -0.74 7.31 15.81
N ARG A 10 -0.60 6.98 14.51
CA ARG A 10 0.69 6.63 13.90
C ARG A 10 1.68 7.79 13.94
N ILE A 11 1.23 9.00 13.60
CA ILE A 11 2.10 10.18 13.61
C ILE A 11 2.58 10.47 15.04
N LEU A 12 1.70 10.41 16.04
CA LEU A 12 2.08 10.62 17.43
C LEU A 12 3.12 9.61 17.92
N LEU A 13 2.93 8.33 17.59
CA LEU A 13 3.91 7.29 17.90
C LEU A 13 5.23 7.50 17.14
N ALA A 14 5.16 7.84 15.86
CA ALA A 14 6.34 8.09 15.04
C ALA A 14 7.19 9.24 15.58
N VAL A 15 6.57 10.33 16.04
CA VAL A 15 7.28 11.49 16.62
C VAL A 15 8.14 11.08 17.82
N ILE A 16 7.63 10.18 18.68
CA ILE A 16 8.38 9.68 19.84
C ILE A 16 9.70 9.03 19.40
N PHE A 17 9.64 8.14 18.39
CA PHE A 17 10.83 7.44 17.89
C PHE A 17 11.77 8.35 17.12
N ILE A 18 11.22 9.25 16.28
CA ILE A 18 12.05 10.20 15.53
C ILE A 18 12.82 11.11 16.49
N LEU A 19 12.16 11.67 17.53
CA LEU A 19 12.83 12.53 18.52
C LEU A 19 13.82 11.75 19.37
N SER A 20 13.50 10.54 19.81
CA SER A 20 14.38 9.67 20.56
C SER A 20 15.62 9.29 19.75
N GLY A 21 15.43 8.87 18.51
CA GLY A 21 16.52 8.51 17.59
C GLY A 21 17.38 9.71 17.23
N ALA A 22 16.78 10.86 16.92
CA ALA A 22 17.52 12.10 16.66
C ALA A 22 18.39 12.51 17.85
N GLY A 23 17.88 12.40 19.07
CA GLY A 23 18.65 12.65 20.30
C GLY A 23 19.91 11.78 20.39
N LYS A 24 19.78 10.47 20.03
CA LYS A 24 20.92 9.54 20.01
C LYS A 24 21.96 9.88 18.93
N LEU A 25 21.49 10.34 17.77
CA LEU A 25 22.38 10.74 16.67
C LEU A 25 23.09 12.07 16.95
N MET A 26 22.43 13.00 17.62
CA MET A 26 23.00 14.32 17.95
C MET A 26 23.97 14.28 19.13
N ASN A 27 23.72 13.43 20.14
CA ASN A 27 24.51 13.32 21.35
C ASN A 27 24.84 11.86 21.69
N PRO A 28 25.55 11.13 20.81
CA PRO A 28 25.79 9.69 20.98
C PRO A 28 26.53 9.36 22.28
N ALA A 29 27.45 10.22 22.74
CA ALA A 29 28.25 9.96 23.93
C ALA A 29 27.40 9.80 25.23
N VAL A 30 26.32 10.56 25.36
CA VAL A 30 25.41 10.45 26.50
C VAL A 30 24.72 9.10 26.51
N TYR A 31 24.25 8.63 25.35
CA TYR A 31 23.57 7.36 25.25
C TYR A 31 24.51 6.16 25.32
N GLU A 32 25.76 6.31 24.83
CA GLU A 32 26.79 5.29 24.98
C GLU A 32 27.12 5.00 26.45
N THR A 33 27.18 6.06 27.28
CA THR A 33 27.38 5.89 28.73
C THR A 33 26.26 5.06 29.35
N MET A 34 25.00 5.25 28.93
CA MET A 34 23.87 4.48 29.41
C MET A 34 23.93 3.01 28.90
N ILE A 35 24.29 2.81 27.65
CA ILE A 35 24.39 1.51 27.00
C ILE A 35 25.48 0.65 27.63
N THR A 36 26.66 1.22 27.82
CA THR A 36 27.80 0.54 28.46
C THR A 36 27.53 0.29 29.95
N GLY A 37 26.86 1.23 30.64
CA GLY A 37 26.39 1.04 32.02
C GLY A 37 25.37 -0.09 32.19
N ALA A 38 24.65 -0.45 31.13
CA ALA A 38 23.76 -1.62 31.09
C ALA A 38 24.49 -2.93 30.68
N GLY A 39 25.83 -2.91 30.55
CA GLY A 39 26.64 -4.06 30.19
C GLY A 39 26.65 -4.40 28.71
N MET A 40 26.20 -3.48 27.85
CA MET A 40 26.21 -3.66 26.39
C MET A 40 27.50 -3.11 25.74
N PRO A 41 27.89 -3.61 24.56
CA PRO A 41 29.03 -3.09 23.83
C PRO A 41 28.87 -1.60 23.47
N ALA A 42 29.98 -0.86 23.46
CA ALA A 42 30.02 0.50 22.95
C ALA A 42 29.77 0.52 21.42
N GLY A 43 29.34 1.68 20.91
CA GLY A 43 29.07 1.89 19.48
C GLY A 43 27.62 1.61 19.07
N LEU A 44 26.71 1.32 20.01
CA LEU A 44 25.32 0.99 19.71
C LEU A 44 24.38 2.21 19.67
N ALA A 45 24.79 3.38 20.17
CA ALA A 45 23.93 4.56 20.20
C ALA A 45 23.56 5.03 18.78
N ILE A 46 24.52 5.10 17.87
CA ILE A 46 24.30 5.55 16.49
C ILE A 46 23.39 4.57 15.71
N PRO A 47 23.66 3.25 15.63
CA PRO A 47 22.79 2.33 14.93
C PRO A 47 21.39 2.24 15.55
N ALA A 48 21.28 2.31 16.89
CA ALA A 48 19.98 2.38 17.56
C ALA A 48 19.21 3.65 17.20
N GLY A 49 19.87 4.82 17.22
CA GLY A 49 19.28 6.08 16.82
C GLY A 49 18.83 6.10 15.36
N ALA A 50 19.68 5.60 14.45
CA ALA A 50 19.33 5.47 13.03
C ALA A 50 18.13 4.54 12.81
N PHE A 51 18.10 3.40 13.49
CA PHE A 51 16.96 2.47 13.45
C PHE A 51 15.68 3.14 13.92
N GLU A 52 15.69 3.86 15.05
CA GLU A 52 14.50 4.55 15.58
C GLU A 52 13.97 5.62 14.60
N VAL A 53 14.85 6.42 14.01
CA VAL A 53 14.47 7.44 13.02
C VAL A 53 13.86 6.78 11.79
N LEU A 54 14.52 5.78 11.21
CA LEU A 54 14.04 5.11 10.00
C LEU A 54 12.71 4.38 10.24
N ALA A 55 12.59 3.64 11.34
CA ALA A 55 11.36 2.94 11.67
C ALA A 55 10.23 3.93 12.04
N GLY A 56 10.54 5.03 12.71
CA GLY A 56 9.61 6.12 12.99
C GLY A 56 9.08 6.78 11.72
N LEU A 57 9.97 7.10 10.77
CA LEU A 57 9.58 7.64 9.46
C LEU A 57 8.73 6.63 8.66
N ALA A 58 9.12 5.36 8.64
CA ALA A 58 8.33 4.31 8.00
C ALA A 58 6.92 4.22 8.59
N LEU A 59 6.79 4.35 9.91
CA LEU A 59 5.51 4.38 10.62
C LEU A 59 4.70 5.63 10.26
N ALA A 60 5.30 6.82 10.23
CA ALA A 60 4.65 8.09 9.90
C ALA A 60 4.06 8.07 8.48
N PHE A 61 4.87 7.67 7.49
CA PHE A 61 4.46 7.59 6.09
C PHE A 61 3.59 6.37 5.76
N GLY A 62 3.42 5.44 6.71
CA GLY A 62 2.65 4.23 6.49
C GLY A 62 3.37 3.20 5.61
N LEU A 63 4.70 3.30 5.49
CA LEU A 63 5.54 2.37 4.75
C LEU A 63 5.81 1.14 5.61
N MET A 64 5.48 -0.05 5.09
CA MET A 64 5.70 -1.33 5.78
C MET A 64 5.26 -1.30 7.26
N THR A 65 4.13 -0.64 7.55
CA THR A 65 3.67 -0.27 8.90
C THR A 65 3.67 -1.45 9.88
N ARG A 66 3.30 -2.66 9.43
CA ARG A 66 3.32 -3.86 10.28
C ARG A 66 4.73 -4.26 10.68
N LEU A 67 5.65 -4.26 9.73
CA LEU A 67 7.04 -4.60 10.01
C LEU A 67 7.67 -3.57 10.95
N ALA A 68 7.49 -2.27 10.65
CA ALA A 68 7.96 -1.18 11.49
C ALA A 68 7.39 -1.29 12.92
N ALA A 69 6.09 -1.56 13.06
CA ALA A 69 5.44 -1.70 14.37
C ALA A 69 6.01 -2.89 15.16
N VAL A 70 6.18 -4.07 14.55
CA VAL A 70 6.75 -5.25 15.22
C VAL A 70 8.19 -5.00 15.65
N LEU A 71 9.02 -4.43 14.77
CA LEU A 71 10.41 -4.13 15.07
C LEU A 71 10.53 -3.11 16.20
N LEU A 72 9.67 -2.07 16.19
CA LEU A 72 9.64 -1.07 17.27
C LEU A 72 9.12 -1.67 18.59
N VAL A 73 8.13 -2.56 18.58
CA VAL A 73 7.69 -3.27 19.79
C VAL A 73 8.84 -4.08 20.39
N ALA A 74 9.54 -4.86 19.55
CA ALA A 74 10.69 -5.65 20.00
C ALA A 74 11.82 -4.77 20.57
N PHE A 75 12.10 -3.66 19.88
CA PHE A 75 13.11 -2.69 20.32
C PHE A 75 12.74 -2.04 21.68
N VAL A 76 11.50 -1.56 21.85
CA VAL A 76 11.04 -0.94 23.09
C VAL A 76 11.00 -1.96 24.23
N ALA A 77 10.58 -3.21 23.96
CA ALA A 77 10.60 -4.27 24.95
C ALA A 77 12.05 -4.56 25.42
N LEU A 78 12.98 -4.69 24.48
CA LEU A 78 14.41 -4.90 24.80
C LEU A 78 14.96 -3.72 25.60
N ALA A 79 14.72 -2.48 25.15
CA ALA A 79 15.15 -1.28 25.85
C ALA A 79 14.57 -1.20 27.28
N THR A 80 13.31 -1.61 27.47
CA THR A 80 12.67 -1.60 28.79
C THR A 80 13.33 -2.61 29.74
N VAL A 81 13.60 -3.82 29.25
CA VAL A 81 14.27 -4.86 30.04
C VAL A 81 15.71 -4.46 30.41
N LEU A 82 16.44 -3.84 29.50
CA LEU A 82 17.84 -3.47 29.70
C LEU A 82 18.02 -2.23 30.59
N PHE A 83 17.16 -1.20 30.41
CA PHE A 83 17.36 0.10 31.04
C PHE A 83 16.37 0.41 32.15
N HIS A 84 15.21 -0.27 32.20
CA HIS A 84 14.12 0.05 33.14
C HIS A 84 13.64 -1.18 33.92
N ASN A 85 14.58 -2.01 34.40
CA ASN A 85 14.31 -3.24 35.13
C ASN A 85 14.16 -3.05 36.66
N ARG A 86 14.45 -1.86 37.19
CA ARG A 86 14.33 -1.56 38.63
C ARG A 86 12.95 -0.97 38.93
N LEU A 87 11.93 -1.83 39.00
CA LEU A 87 10.53 -1.42 39.20
C LEU A 87 10.25 -0.87 40.61
N THR A 88 11.20 -0.97 41.53
CA THR A 88 11.14 -0.36 42.88
C THR A 88 11.47 1.14 42.88
N ASP A 89 12.15 1.63 41.81
CA ASP A 89 12.41 3.05 41.63
C ASP A 89 11.22 3.69 40.90
N PRO A 90 10.54 4.71 41.49
CA PRO A 90 9.38 5.35 40.87
C PRO A 90 9.64 5.93 39.48
N VAL A 91 10.86 6.43 39.21
CA VAL A 91 11.22 6.98 37.89
C VAL A 91 11.34 5.87 36.86
N GLN A 92 12.00 4.78 37.21
CA GLN A 92 12.16 3.62 36.34
C GLN A 92 10.80 2.94 36.06
N GLN A 93 9.95 2.84 37.09
CA GLN A 93 8.60 2.32 36.97
C GLN A 93 7.76 3.16 35.98
N ALA A 94 7.79 4.49 36.13
CA ALA A 94 7.07 5.37 35.21
C ALA A 94 7.55 5.24 33.75
N GLN A 95 8.86 5.06 33.53
CA GLN A 95 9.43 4.82 32.21
C GLN A 95 8.99 3.47 31.64
N ALA A 96 9.00 2.41 32.44
CA ALA A 96 8.53 1.10 32.02
C ALA A 96 7.03 1.11 31.65
N LEU A 97 6.18 1.78 32.43
CA LEU A 97 4.76 1.95 32.14
C LEU A 97 4.52 2.76 30.86
N LYS A 98 5.30 3.83 30.65
CA LYS A 98 5.26 4.60 29.39
C LYS A 98 5.61 3.71 28.19
N ASN A 99 6.66 2.92 28.30
CA ASN A 99 7.07 2.02 27.23
C ASN A 99 6.01 0.93 26.96
N LEU A 100 5.36 0.41 28.01
CA LEU A 100 4.23 -0.52 27.87
C LEU A 100 3.06 0.12 27.10
N ALA A 101 2.73 1.37 27.40
CA ALA A 101 1.69 2.11 26.66
C ALA A 101 2.05 2.31 25.19
N ILE A 102 3.33 2.64 24.89
CA ILE A 102 3.84 2.76 23.52
C ILE A 102 3.74 1.42 22.78
N MET A 103 4.14 0.32 23.41
CA MET A 103 4.00 -1.02 22.83
C MET A 103 2.53 -1.36 22.55
N GLY A 104 1.62 -1.05 23.46
CA GLY A 104 0.17 -1.20 23.25
C GLY A 104 -0.33 -0.42 22.03
N GLY A 105 0.09 0.83 21.90
CA GLY A 105 -0.22 1.66 20.72
C GLY A 105 0.34 1.08 19.42
N LEU A 106 1.58 0.58 19.42
CA LEU A 106 2.20 -0.07 18.25
C LEU A 106 1.48 -1.37 17.87
N LEU A 107 1.04 -2.18 18.84
CA LEU A 107 0.24 -3.38 18.59
C LEU A 107 -1.12 -3.05 17.97
N LEU A 108 -1.77 -1.97 18.41
CA LEU A 108 -2.99 -1.47 17.77
C LEU A 108 -2.73 -1.04 16.33
N VAL A 109 -1.63 -0.34 16.08
CA VAL A 109 -1.21 0.02 14.72
C VAL A 109 -0.95 -1.23 13.88
N PHE A 110 -0.28 -2.23 14.42
CA PHE A 110 -0.06 -3.50 13.75
C PHE A 110 -1.38 -4.20 13.39
N ALA A 111 -2.33 -4.26 14.31
CA ALA A 111 -3.63 -4.92 14.11
C ALA A 111 -4.51 -4.21 13.07
N HIS A 112 -4.50 -2.87 13.08
CA HIS A 112 -5.35 -2.06 12.19
C HIS A 112 -4.68 -1.68 10.86
N SER A 113 -3.37 -1.84 10.73
CA SER A 113 -2.71 -1.63 9.45
C SER A 113 -3.05 -2.77 8.50
N GLN A 114 -4.07 -2.56 7.68
CA GLN A 114 -4.30 -3.46 6.55
C GLN A 114 -3.04 -3.43 5.68
N MET A 115 -2.57 -4.62 5.28
CA MET A 115 -1.38 -4.79 4.43
C MET A 115 -1.74 -4.32 3.01
N ARG A 116 -1.93 -3.02 2.85
CA ARG A 116 -2.00 -2.38 1.54
C ARG A 116 -0.55 -2.12 1.13
N TRP A 117 0.07 -3.09 0.52
CA TRP A 117 1.25 -2.84 -0.30
C TRP A 117 0.84 -1.81 -1.34
N SER A 118 1.20 -0.54 -1.10
CA SER A 118 0.77 0.58 -1.93
C SER A 118 1.06 0.35 -3.41
N TRP A 119 2.14 -0.36 -3.76
CA TRP A 119 2.50 -0.73 -5.13
C TRP A 119 1.63 -1.83 -5.73
N ASP A 120 1.26 -2.85 -4.94
CA ASP A 120 0.39 -3.94 -5.41
C ASP A 120 -1.06 -3.47 -5.53
N THR A 121 -1.50 -2.59 -4.63
CA THR A 121 -2.84 -2.01 -4.70
C THR A 121 -2.96 -1.04 -5.88
N MET A 122 -1.97 -0.17 -6.11
CA MET A 122 -1.95 0.68 -7.32
C MET A 122 -1.92 -0.14 -8.62
N ARG A 123 -1.19 -1.26 -8.64
CA ARG A 123 -1.19 -2.17 -9.81
C ARG A 123 -2.53 -2.89 -9.98
N ARG A 124 -3.15 -3.34 -8.89
CA ARG A 124 -4.47 -3.99 -8.92
C ARG A 124 -5.57 -3.00 -9.30
N ASP A 125 -5.55 -1.79 -8.75
CA ASP A 125 -6.52 -0.75 -9.08
C ASP A 125 -6.40 -0.34 -10.56
N ARG A 126 -5.18 -0.15 -11.08
CA ARG A 126 -4.95 0.12 -12.51
C ARG A 126 -5.34 -1.03 -13.41
N ARG A 127 -5.20 -2.28 -12.94
CA ARG A 127 -5.58 -3.46 -13.71
C ARG A 127 -7.09 -3.63 -13.76
N SER A 128 -7.78 -3.46 -12.62
CA SER A 128 -9.23 -3.51 -12.55
C SER A 128 -9.89 -2.37 -13.32
N GLU A 129 -9.28 -1.19 -13.36
CA GLU A 129 -9.75 -0.05 -14.14
C GLU A 129 -9.61 -0.30 -15.66
N ARG A 130 -8.50 -0.89 -16.10
CA ARG A 130 -8.33 -1.31 -17.49
C ARG A 130 -9.32 -2.42 -17.89
N GLU A 131 -9.52 -3.42 -17.04
CA GLU A 131 -10.48 -4.50 -17.27
C GLU A 131 -11.92 -3.96 -17.37
N ARG A 132 -12.28 -2.95 -16.57
CA ARG A 132 -13.58 -2.25 -16.67
C ARG A 132 -13.72 -1.48 -17.98
N LEU A 133 -12.72 -0.70 -18.36
CA LEU A 133 -12.74 0.06 -19.60
C LEU A 133 -12.79 -0.86 -20.83
N GLU A 134 -12.07 -1.99 -20.81
CA GLU A 134 -12.15 -3.01 -21.87
C GLU A 134 -13.53 -3.70 -21.91
N ALA A 135 -14.13 -3.98 -20.75
CA ALA A 135 -15.48 -4.55 -20.70
C ALA A 135 -16.53 -3.54 -21.24
N GLU A 136 -16.44 -2.28 -20.86
CA GLU A 136 -17.31 -1.22 -21.38
C GLU A 136 -17.16 -1.02 -22.88
N SER A 137 -15.90 -1.07 -23.40
CA SER A 137 -15.67 -0.96 -24.85
C SER A 137 -16.28 -2.15 -25.62
N ARG A 138 -16.16 -3.39 -25.08
CA ARG A 138 -16.77 -4.58 -25.68
C ARG A 138 -18.30 -4.51 -25.71
N VAL A 139 -18.93 -4.00 -24.64
CA VAL A 139 -20.38 -3.79 -24.59
C VAL A 139 -20.80 -2.77 -25.65
N ARG A 140 -20.12 -1.64 -25.73
CA ARG A 140 -20.40 -0.60 -26.73
C ARG A 140 -20.23 -1.10 -28.16
N ASP A 141 -19.18 -1.87 -28.42
CA ASP A 141 -18.97 -2.48 -29.75
C ASP A 141 -20.05 -3.52 -30.10
N ALA A 142 -20.53 -4.29 -29.11
CA ALA A 142 -21.62 -5.20 -29.30
C ALA A 142 -22.94 -4.47 -29.61
N GLU A 143 -23.24 -3.41 -28.88
CA GLU A 143 -24.42 -2.55 -29.14
C GLU A 143 -24.38 -1.91 -30.52
N LEU A 144 -23.23 -1.39 -30.96
CA LEU A 144 -23.05 -0.84 -32.29
C LEU A 144 -23.23 -1.90 -33.40
N ARG A 145 -22.77 -3.15 -33.17
CA ARG A 145 -22.97 -4.25 -34.11
C ARG A 145 -24.45 -4.64 -34.17
N ALA A 146 -25.12 -4.69 -33.01
CA ALA A 146 -26.55 -4.98 -32.94
C ALA A 146 -27.38 -3.91 -33.69
N ALA A 147 -27.13 -2.62 -33.41
CA ALA A 147 -27.80 -1.51 -34.09
C ALA A 147 -27.56 -1.50 -35.62
N ARG A 148 -26.34 -1.87 -36.07
CA ARG A 148 -26.04 -2.02 -37.50
C ARG A 148 -26.76 -3.20 -38.13
N ALA A 149 -26.91 -4.30 -37.39
CA ALA A 149 -27.64 -5.48 -37.86
C ALA A 149 -29.14 -5.18 -37.99
N GLU A 150 -29.73 -4.52 -36.99
CA GLU A 150 -31.12 -4.05 -37.01
C GLU A 150 -31.39 -3.10 -38.19
N GLY A 151 -30.50 -2.11 -38.39
CA GLY A 151 -30.62 -1.17 -39.51
C GLY A 151 -30.53 -1.86 -40.89
N LYS A 152 -29.72 -2.93 -41.04
CA LYS A 152 -29.67 -3.72 -42.27
C LYS A 152 -30.97 -4.53 -42.50
N ILE A 153 -31.54 -5.08 -41.41
CA ILE A 153 -32.83 -5.83 -41.49
C ILE A 153 -33.97 -4.86 -41.87
N GLU A 154 -34.01 -3.69 -41.26
CA GLU A 154 -35.01 -2.66 -41.53
C GLU A 154 -34.88 -2.14 -42.99
N GLY A 155 -33.65 -1.88 -43.45
CA GLY A 155 -33.37 -1.50 -44.83
C GLY A 155 -33.76 -2.60 -45.85
N ALA A 156 -33.57 -3.87 -45.51
CA ALA A 156 -33.98 -4.98 -46.35
C ALA A 156 -35.50 -5.17 -46.39
N ARG A 157 -36.22 -4.80 -45.33
CA ARG A 157 -37.71 -4.83 -45.28
C ARG A 157 -38.35 -3.67 -46.05
N SER A 158 -37.66 -2.55 -46.19
CA SER A 158 -38.18 -1.35 -46.86
C SER A 158 -37.98 -1.35 -48.39
N VAL A 159 -37.29 -2.37 -48.95
CA VAL A 159 -37.20 -2.52 -50.42
C VAL A 159 -38.53 -3.11 -50.94
N PRO A 160 -39.29 -2.38 -51.77
CA PRO A 160 -40.51 -2.89 -52.36
C PRO A 160 -40.19 -4.10 -53.24
N SER A 161 -40.92 -5.19 -53.05
CA SER A 161 -40.78 -6.44 -53.82
C SER A 161 -41.28 -6.27 -55.26
N GLY A 162 -40.72 -5.36 -56.00
CA GLY A 162 -41.18 -4.97 -57.32
C GLY A 162 -40.16 -4.71 -58.42
N GLN A 163 -38.86 -4.75 -58.08
CA GLN A 163 -37.84 -4.64 -59.11
C GLN A 163 -36.99 -5.92 -59.13
N GLY A 164 -37.27 -6.77 -60.06
CA GLY A 164 -36.43 -7.93 -60.38
C GLY A 164 -35.04 -7.42 -60.82
N VAL A 165 -34.07 -7.65 -59.95
CA VAL A 165 -32.66 -7.45 -60.36
C VAL A 165 -32.33 -8.50 -61.39
N HIS A 166 -32.18 -8.04 -62.64
CA HIS A 166 -31.70 -8.87 -63.74
C HIS A 166 -30.22 -9.25 -63.43
N LEU A 167 -30.03 -10.45 -63.02
CA LEU A 167 -28.68 -11.04 -62.79
C LEU A 167 -28.06 -11.41 -64.14
N THR A 168 -27.68 -10.41 -64.90
CA THR A 168 -26.83 -10.58 -66.10
C THR A 168 -25.78 -9.48 -66.02
N ASP A 169 -24.70 -9.78 -65.41
CA ASP A 169 -23.33 -9.33 -65.58
C ASP A 169 -22.56 -9.56 -64.28
N VAL A 170 -22.28 -10.80 -63.99
CA VAL A 170 -21.12 -11.12 -63.18
C VAL A 170 -20.02 -11.50 -64.17
N ASP A 171 -19.20 -10.52 -64.45
CA ASP A 171 -17.98 -10.71 -65.21
C ASP A 171 -17.12 -11.74 -64.51
N ARG A 172 -16.76 -12.79 -65.18
CA ARG A 172 -16.08 -13.99 -64.65
C ARG A 172 -14.59 -13.77 -64.40
N ASP A 173 -14.09 -12.56 -64.62
CA ASP A 173 -12.66 -12.23 -64.66
C ASP A 173 -12.12 -11.68 -63.31
N ASP A 174 -12.96 -11.49 -62.28
CA ASP A 174 -12.53 -10.94 -60.98
C ASP A 174 -12.37 -11.97 -59.86
N LEU A 175 -12.12 -13.24 -60.17
CA LEU A 175 -11.80 -14.22 -59.13
C LEU A 175 -10.30 -14.21 -58.85
N PRO A 176 -9.87 -13.89 -57.59
CA PRO A 176 -8.46 -13.97 -57.24
C PRO A 176 -7.97 -15.42 -57.30
N GLU A 177 -6.89 -15.64 -58.08
CA GLU A 177 -6.18 -16.89 -58.11
C GLU A 177 -5.68 -17.33 -56.72
N VAL A 178 -6.19 -18.41 -56.21
CA VAL A 178 -5.67 -19.05 -55.01
C VAL A 178 -4.37 -19.77 -55.41
N ARG A 179 -3.23 -19.13 -55.10
CA ARG A 179 -1.93 -19.80 -55.17
C ARG A 179 -1.85 -20.84 -54.04
N ARG A 180 -1.58 -22.05 -54.46
CA ARG A 180 -1.21 -23.17 -53.58
C ARG A 180 0.18 -23.01 -52.98
#